data_f877cd0fecf5fe905b006e2d41b6d440
#
_entry.id   f877cd0fecf5fe905b006e2d41b6d440
#
_cell.length_a   1.000
_cell.length_b   1.000
_cell.length_c   1.000
_cell.angle_alpha   90.00
_cell.angle_beta   90.00
_cell.angle_gamma   90.00
#
_symmetry.space_group_name_H-M   'P 1'
#
loop_
_entity.id
_entity.type
_entity.pdbx_description
1 polymer ?
#
loop_
_entity_poly.entity_id
_entity_poly.type
_entity_poly.pdbx_seq_one_letter_code
_entity_poly.pdbx_strand_id
1 'polypeptide(L)'
;FFFTHTPPPPILSGLVGSEMCIRDRPAGPGGATGKVVFTAQDAVDWEAKGEKVVLVREETNPEDVEGMRASVAILTSRGGMTSHAALVARGWGMCCIVGAGEIKVDSRKKEFSVGKTTLQEGDTITLNGTAGKVYEGELPLIEPDITSDYLSHFLSLCDGVRKLKVRTNAETPADAKRALDFGAQGIGLFRIEHMFYGEGSEEPLFHLQEMIMSNNAEERKTALDSLFPFMKKDIKETLRTMKGLPVTIRLMDPPLHEFIPHDKKRQKQLSDSLGIDSKELARRSDALKESNPMMGHRGVRLGITHPEITEMQARAILEAAAELATEKIETFPEIMVPLTGIETEYNHQEKIIREVADTIKGLDNYMVGTMIEIPRATIVADRIAETAEFFSFGTNDLTQMTFGFS
;
A
#
# COMPACT_ATOMS: atom_id res chain seq x y z
N PHE A 1 -1.90 5.73 12.58
CA PHE A 1 -2.09 4.30 12.79
C PHE A 1 -2.30 3.69 11.41
N PHE A 2 -1.30 2.94 10.93
CA PHE A 2 -1.39 2.20 9.67
C PHE A 2 -2.15 0.91 9.96
N PHE A 3 -3.41 0.83 9.53
CA PHE A 3 -4.05 -0.47 9.34
C PHE A 3 -3.54 -1.03 8.00
N THR A 4 -2.71 -2.06 8.07
CA THR A 4 -2.43 -2.89 6.90
C THR A 4 -3.72 -3.58 6.50
N HIS A 5 -4.05 -3.58 5.21
CA HIS A 5 -5.30 -4.14 4.64
C HIS A 5 -5.42 -5.67 4.71
N THR A 6 -4.54 -6.33 5.44
CA THR A 6 -4.64 -7.76 5.70
C THR A 6 -5.65 -8.00 6.82
N PRO A 7 -6.59 -8.95 6.68
CA PRO A 7 -7.43 -9.35 7.79
C PRO A 7 -6.55 -9.74 8.97
N PRO A 8 -6.98 -9.46 10.22
CA PRO A 8 -6.19 -9.86 11.37
C PRO A 8 -5.95 -11.36 11.31
N PRO A 9 -4.71 -11.81 11.59
CA PRO A 9 -4.38 -13.22 11.51
C PRO A 9 -5.20 -14.02 12.54
N PRO A 10 -5.50 -15.30 12.25
CA PRO A 10 -6.26 -16.16 13.13
C PRO A 10 -5.74 -16.17 14.57
N ILE A 11 -6.62 -16.30 15.55
CA ILE A 11 -6.30 -16.37 16.98
C ILE A 11 -6.39 -17.83 17.45
N LEU A 12 -5.44 -18.26 18.26
CA LEU A 12 -5.48 -19.58 18.89
C LEU A 12 -6.59 -19.65 19.95
N SER A 13 -7.51 -20.63 19.81
CA SER A 13 -8.53 -20.91 20.80
C SER A 13 -8.09 -22.05 21.72
N GLY A 14 -8.02 -21.77 23.01
CA GLY A 14 -7.90 -22.77 24.06
C GLY A 14 -6.65 -23.65 24.03
N LEU A 15 -5.93 -23.69 25.11
CA LEU A 15 -4.71 -24.47 25.29
C LEU A 15 -4.99 -25.98 25.46
N VAL A 16 -4.91 -26.75 24.38
CA VAL A 16 -4.73 -28.22 24.48
C VAL A 16 -3.76 -28.66 23.38
N GLY A 17 -2.50 -28.56 23.65
CA GLY A 17 -1.40 -29.05 22.79
C GLY A 17 -0.12 -29.14 23.63
N SER A 18 0.83 -29.99 23.22
CA SER A 18 2.15 -30.00 23.84
C SER A 18 2.88 -28.71 23.49
N GLU A 19 2.96 -27.79 24.43
CA GLU A 19 3.71 -26.55 24.30
C GLU A 19 5.21 -26.90 24.19
N MET A 20 5.79 -26.67 23.01
CA MET A 20 7.23 -26.53 22.92
C MET A 20 7.55 -25.18 23.53
N CYS A 21 8.18 -25.18 24.73
CA CYS A 21 8.51 -23.96 25.48
C CYS A 21 9.50 -23.06 24.71
N ILE A 22 9.04 -22.42 23.65
CA ILE A 22 9.76 -21.36 22.96
C ILE A 22 9.08 -20.06 23.37
N ARG A 23 9.72 -19.29 24.25
CA ARG A 23 9.30 -17.94 24.60
C ARG A 23 10.22 -16.96 23.89
N ASP A 24 9.80 -16.50 22.71
CA ASP A 24 10.63 -15.60 21.91
C ASP A 24 9.90 -14.35 21.43
N ARG A 25 10.57 -13.53 20.65
CA ARG A 25 10.06 -12.20 20.32
C ARG A 25 8.93 -12.26 19.31
N PRO A 26 7.69 -11.93 19.71
CA PRO A 26 6.57 -11.83 18.77
C PRO A 26 6.85 -10.70 17.76
N ALA A 27 7.04 -11.06 16.50
CA ALA A 27 7.34 -10.12 15.43
C ALA A 27 6.14 -9.84 14.52
N GLY A 28 5.27 -10.83 14.30
CA GLY A 28 3.99 -10.71 13.62
C GLY A 28 2.90 -11.41 14.45
N PRO A 29 1.84 -10.68 14.88
CA PRO A 29 0.80 -11.23 15.74
C PRO A 29 -0.07 -12.27 15.02
N GLY A 30 -0.85 -13.06 15.79
CA GLY A 30 -1.81 -14.04 15.31
C GLY A 30 -1.34 -15.48 15.42
N GLY A 31 -2.13 -16.39 14.87
CA GLY A 31 -1.87 -17.83 14.84
C GLY A 31 -1.75 -18.32 13.40
N ALA A 32 -0.87 -19.30 13.16
CA ALA A 32 -0.79 -19.98 11.88
C ALA A 32 -0.35 -21.43 12.06
N THR A 33 -0.94 -22.34 11.29
CA THR A 33 -0.59 -23.75 11.26
C THR A 33 -0.12 -24.13 9.86
N GLY A 34 0.99 -24.87 9.77
CA GLY A 34 1.52 -25.34 8.50
C GLY A 34 2.64 -26.37 8.67
N LYS A 35 3.03 -26.95 7.57
CA LYS A 35 4.13 -27.92 7.48
C LYS A 35 5.48 -27.20 7.47
N VAL A 36 6.43 -27.71 8.20
CA VAL A 36 7.78 -27.14 8.29
C VAL A 36 8.52 -27.30 6.95
N VAL A 37 9.09 -26.19 6.47
CA VAL A 37 10.02 -26.16 5.32
C VAL A 37 11.24 -25.32 5.68
N PHE A 38 12.41 -25.65 5.08
CA PHE A 38 13.68 -25.04 5.46
C PHE A 38 14.31 -24.17 4.38
N THR A 39 13.77 -24.17 3.17
CA THR A 39 14.26 -23.31 2.07
C THR A 39 13.11 -22.50 1.47
N ALA A 40 13.46 -21.34 0.90
CA ALA A 40 12.49 -20.51 0.19
C ALA A 40 11.87 -21.27 -1.01
N GLN A 41 12.69 -22.08 -1.71
CA GLN A 41 12.22 -22.86 -2.85
C GLN A 41 11.23 -23.95 -2.42
N ASP A 42 11.53 -24.69 -1.33
CA ASP A 42 10.58 -25.69 -0.80
C ASP A 42 9.25 -25.03 -0.42
N ALA A 43 9.29 -23.82 0.16
CA ALA A 43 8.06 -23.10 0.50
C ALA A 43 7.19 -22.81 -0.74
N VAL A 44 7.80 -22.32 -1.81
CA VAL A 44 7.12 -22.04 -3.09
C VAL A 44 6.59 -23.33 -3.72
N ASP A 45 7.41 -24.40 -3.74
CA ASP A 45 7.06 -25.68 -4.37
C ASP A 45 5.91 -26.40 -3.64
N TRP A 46 5.81 -26.22 -2.32
CA TRP A 46 4.75 -26.83 -1.51
C TRP A 46 3.47 -25.99 -1.54
N GLU A 47 3.58 -24.68 -1.52
CA GLU A 47 2.43 -23.77 -1.69
C GLU A 47 1.77 -24.00 -3.05
N ALA A 48 2.55 -24.17 -4.12
CA ALA A 48 2.05 -24.48 -5.46
C ALA A 48 1.27 -25.84 -5.52
N LYS A 49 1.47 -26.73 -4.53
CA LYS A 49 0.71 -27.97 -4.35
C LYS A 49 -0.51 -27.81 -3.44
N GLY A 50 -0.77 -26.59 -2.95
CA GLY A 50 -1.87 -26.27 -2.04
C GLY A 50 -1.58 -26.56 -0.56
N GLU A 51 -0.31 -26.81 -0.20
CA GLU A 51 0.10 -27.05 1.19
C GLU A 51 0.35 -25.75 1.93
N LYS A 52 -0.14 -25.64 3.15
CA LYS A 52 0.21 -24.54 4.06
C LYS A 52 1.56 -24.82 4.68
N VAL A 53 2.52 -23.92 4.52
CA VAL A 53 3.89 -24.12 5.00
C VAL A 53 4.34 -23.04 5.98
N VAL A 54 5.19 -23.43 6.91
CA VAL A 54 5.90 -22.54 7.84
C VAL A 54 7.38 -22.56 7.48
N LEU A 55 7.90 -21.42 7.08
CA LEU A 55 9.32 -21.28 6.73
C LEU A 55 10.16 -21.17 8.01
N VAL A 56 11.04 -22.15 8.25
CA VAL A 56 11.93 -22.20 9.40
C VAL A 56 13.37 -21.95 8.95
N ARG A 57 13.99 -20.88 9.46
CA ARG A 57 15.36 -20.48 9.08
C ARG A 57 16.19 -20.16 10.30
N GLU A 58 17.53 -20.17 10.18
CA GLU A 58 18.35 -19.50 11.20
C GLU A 58 18.12 -18.00 11.16
N GLU A 59 18.18 -17.42 9.97
CA GLU A 59 17.91 -16.03 9.65
C GLU A 59 17.42 -15.94 8.20
N THR A 60 16.56 -14.98 7.87
CA THR A 60 16.10 -14.76 6.49
C THR A 60 16.93 -13.68 5.82
N ASN A 61 17.16 -13.86 4.52
CA ASN A 61 17.84 -12.93 3.63
C ASN A 61 16.87 -12.37 2.57
N PRO A 62 17.23 -11.30 1.85
CA PRO A 62 16.40 -10.76 0.77
C PRO A 62 16.04 -11.79 -0.31
N GLU A 63 16.87 -12.80 -0.53
CA GLU A 63 16.61 -13.90 -1.46
C GLU A 63 15.49 -14.86 -1.02
N ASP A 64 15.14 -14.84 0.28
CA ASP A 64 14.09 -15.69 0.84
C ASP A 64 12.66 -15.08 0.65
N VAL A 65 12.52 -13.88 0.10
CA VAL A 65 11.25 -13.11 0.04
C VAL A 65 10.13 -13.89 -0.66
N GLU A 66 10.41 -14.59 -1.76
CA GLU A 66 9.40 -15.41 -2.46
C GLU A 66 8.90 -16.55 -1.58
N GLY A 67 9.82 -17.28 -0.92
CA GLY A 67 9.47 -18.33 0.02
C GLY A 67 8.75 -17.83 1.26
N MET A 68 9.12 -16.64 1.76
CA MET A 68 8.41 -15.99 2.85
C MET A 68 6.97 -15.66 2.44
N ARG A 69 6.75 -15.19 1.20
CA ARG A 69 5.41 -14.87 0.68
C ARG A 69 4.55 -16.12 0.50
N ALA A 70 5.14 -17.23 0.07
CA ALA A 70 4.47 -18.53 -0.09
C ALA A 70 4.12 -19.19 1.26
N SER A 71 4.67 -18.70 2.37
CA SER A 71 4.47 -19.29 3.69
C SER A 71 3.31 -18.65 4.46
N VAL A 72 2.62 -19.41 5.30
CA VAL A 72 1.59 -18.90 6.22
C VAL A 72 2.19 -18.29 7.49
N ALA A 73 3.43 -18.64 7.82
CA ALA A 73 4.18 -18.09 8.94
C ALA A 73 5.69 -18.26 8.77
N ILE A 74 6.45 -17.47 9.55
CA ILE A 74 7.91 -17.49 9.57
C ILE A 74 8.40 -17.71 11.00
N LEU A 75 9.38 -18.61 11.15
CA LEU A 75 10.07 -18.89 12.40
C LEU A 75 11.58 -18.79 12.19
N THR A 76 12.25 -17.92 12.95
CA THR A 76 13.73 -17.83 12.88
C THR A 76 14.39 -18.01 14.23
N SER A 77 15.55 -18.71 14.25
CA SER A 77 16.33 -18.87 15.49
C SER A 77 17.12 -17.63 15.85
N ARG A 78 17.43 -16.78 14.89
CA ARG A 78 18.15 -15.51 15.07
C ARG A 78 17.31 -14.35 14.56
N GLY A 79 17.74 -13.16 14.94
CA GLY A 79 17.11 -11.91 14.55
C GLY A 79 16.34 -11.26 15.69
N GLY A 80 15.98 -10.00 15.48
CA GLY A 80 15.20 -9.19 16.42
C GLY A 80 13.99 -8.55 15.73
N MET A 81 13.33 -7.66 16.46
CA MET A 81 12.15 -6.93 15.92
C MET A 81 12.45 -6.05 14.69
N THR A 82 13.71 -5.78 14.41
CA THR A 82 14.21 -5.04 13.25
C THR A 82 14.86 -5.94 12.20
N SER A 83 14.82 -7.28 12.38
CA SER A 83 15.36 -8.21 11.39
C SER A 83 14.52 -8.19 10.11
N HIS A 84 15.10 -8.65 9.01
CA HIS A 84 14.43 -8.76 7.71
C HIS A 84 13.12 -9.56 7.82
N ALA A 85 13.13 -10.73 8.48
CA ALA A 85 11.91 -11.52 8.72
C ALA A 85 10.81 -10.73 9.42
N ALA A 86 11.15 -10.00 10.49
CA ALA A 86 10.20 -9.24 11.28
C ALA A 86 9.59 -8.06 10.50
N LEU A 87 10.40 -7.36 9.71
CA LEU A 87 9.93 -6.21 8.91
C LEU A 87 8.99 -6.66 7.79
N VAL A 88 9.39 -7.67 7.04
CA VAL A 88 8.60 -8.21 5.93
C VAL A 88 7.29 -8.83 6.44
N ALA A 89 7.36 -9.67 7.48
CA ALA A 89 6.16 -10.31 8.04
C ALA A 89 5.15 -9.28 8.58
N ARG A 90 5.61 -8.20 9.22
CA ARG A 90 4.73 -7.11 9.66
C ARG A 90 4.12 -6.35 8.50
N GLY A 91 4.88 -6.09 7.45
CA GLY A 91 4.38 -5.45 6.25
C GLY A 91 3.24 -6.24 5.59
N TRP A 92 3.29 -7.56 5.68
CA TRP A 92 2.27 -8.46 5.12
C TRP A 92 1.20 -8.92 6.11
N GLY A 93 1.28 -8.51 7.39
CA GLY A 93 0.36 -9.00 8.44
C GLY A 93 0.49 -10.50 8.73
N MET A 94 1.67 -11.08 8.49
CA MET A 94 1.95 -12.50 8.61
C MET A 94 2.39 -12.87 10.02
N CYS A 95 1.93 -14.02 10.51
CA CYS A 95 2.39 -14.59 11.77
C CYS A 95 3.91 -14.83 11.73
N CYS A 96 4.65 -14.26 12.67
CA CYS A 96 6.10 -14.36 12.69
C CYS A 96 6.67 -14.38 14.09
N ILE A 97 7.59 -15.33 14.32
CA ILE A 97 8.40 -15.42 15.54
C ILE A 97 9.87 -15.35 15.14
N VAL A 98 10.61 -14.41 15.72
CA VAL A 98 12.03 -14.21 15.45
C VAL A 98 12.88 -14.35 16.70
N GLY A 99 14.15 -14.72 16.52
CA GLY A 99 15.10 -14.83 17.60
C GLY A 99 14.83 -15.98 18.56
N ALA A 100 14.19 -17.04 18.06
CA ALA A 100 13.90 -18.27 18.80
C ALA A 100 15.21 -19.02 19.13
N GLY A 101 16.02 -18.47 20.04
CA GLY A 101 17.38 -18.96 20.35
C GLY A 101 17.43 -20.38 20.92
N GLU A 102 16.29 -20.90 21.38
CA GLU A 102 16.18 -22.27 21.86
C GLU A 102 16.14 -23.31 20.72
N ILE A 103 15.75 -22.87 19.49
CA ILE A 103 15.72 -23.76 18.33
C ILE A 103 17.09 -23.86 17.67
N LYS A 104 17.49 -25.05 17.32
CA LYS A 104 18.67 -25.34 16.52
C LYS A 104 18.22 -25.83 15.16
N VAL A 105 18.40 -25.00 14.14
CA VAL A 105 18.01 -25.31 12.75
C VAL A 105 19.19 -25.95 12.03
N ASP A 106 18.96 -27.13 11.42
CA ASP A 106 19.91 -27.77 10.49
C ASP A 106 19.25 -27.88 9.10
N SER A 107 19.42 -26.84 8.30
CA SER A 107 18.84 -26.77 6.96
C SER A 107 19.35 -27.87 6.01
N ARG A 108 20.53 -28.46 6.28
CA ARG A 108 21.07 -29.54 5.44
C ARG A 108 20.39 -30.87 5.72
N LYS A 109 20.07 -31.13 6.97
CA LYS A 109 19.32 -32.33 7.39
C LYS A 109 17.80 -32.10 7.29
N LYS A 110 17.38 -30.88 6.99
CA LYS A 110 15.98 -30.48 6.95
C LYS A 110 15.26 -30.80 8.27
N GLU A 111 15.86 -30.37 9.38
CA GLU A 111 15.35 -30.59 10.73
C GLU A 111 15.62 -29.36 11.62
N PHE A 112 14.82 -29.19 12.64
CA PHE A 112 15.15 -28.34 13.78
C PHE A 112 14.86 -29.03 15.10
N SER A 113 15.59 -28.67 16.14
CA SER A 113 15.44 -29.27 17.45
C SER A 113 15.26 -28.23 18.55
N VAL A 114 14.46 -28.58 19.56
CA VAL A 114 14.24 -27.83 20.80
C VAL A 114 14.36 -28.79 21.97
N GLY A 115 15.35 -28.61 22.82
CA GLY A 115 15.60 -29.53 23.93
C GLY A 115 15.82 -30.97 23.46
N LYS A 116 14.85 -31.86 23.68
CA LYS A 116 14.89 -33.28 23.27
C LYS A 116 13.99 -33.59 22.07
N THR A 117 13.20 -32.63 21.61
CA THR A 117 12.26 -32.80 20.49
C THR A 117 12.96 -32.37 19.20
N THR A 118 12.85 -33.20 18.15
CA THR A 118 13.34 -32.88 16.81
C THR A 118 12.19 -33.00 15.83
N LEU A 119 12.00 -31.98 15.01
CA LEU A 119 10.99 -31.92 13.96
C LEU A 119 11.68 -31.87 12.59
N GLN A 120 11.11 -32.61 11.65
CA GLN A 120 11.63 -32.74 10.28
C GLN A 120 10.79 -31.94 9.29
N GLU A 121 11.30 -31.80 8.07
CA GLU A 121 10.52 -31.23 6.97
C GLU A 121 9.22 -32.02 6.75
N GLY A 122 8.12 -31.29 6.68
CA GLY A 122 6.78 -31.87 6.54
C GLY A 122 6.02 -32.08 7.84
N ASP A 123 6.70 -32.03 8.98
CA ASP A 123 6.01 -32.07 10.28
C ASP A 123 5.14 -30.81 10.43
N THR A 124 4.00 -30.96 11.07
CA THR A 124 3.07 -29.83 11.27
C THR A 124 3.37 -29.11 12.58
N ILE A 125 3.42 -27.77 12.51
CA ILE A 125 3.53 -26.92 13.69
C ILE A 125 2.49 -25.81 13.66
N THR A 126 2.14 -25.33 14.84
CA THR A 126 1.30 -24.14 15.01
C THR A 126 2.07 -23.05 15.73
N LEU A 127 2.12 -21.86 15.14
CA LEU A 127 2.72 -20.68 15.74
C LEU A 127 1.68 -19.78 16.36
N ASN A 128 1.96 -19.28 17.56
CA ASN A 128 1.28 -18.16 18.18
C ASN A 128 2.21 -16.95 18.16
N GLY A 129 2.15 -16.17 17.10
CA GLY A 129 2.96 -14.97 16.91
C GLY A 129 2.65 -13.86 17.90
N THR A 130 1.46 -13.86 18.52
CA THR A 130 1.11 -12.89 19.57
C THR A 130 1.81 -13.21 20.89
N ALA A 131 1.89 -14.48 21.25
CA ALA A 131 2.51 -14.93 22.49
C ALA A 131 4.00 -15.34 22.33
N GLY A 132 4.52 -15.40 21.08
CA GLY A 132 5.85 -15.89 20.77
C GLY A 132 6.03 -17.37 21.10
N LYS A 133 5.01 -18.20 20.83
CA LYS A 133 5.02 -19.62 21.19
C LYS A 133 4.86 -20.51 19.96
N VAL A 134 5.52 -21.68 19.97
CA VAL A 134 5.40 -22.70 18.94
C VAL A 134 4.86 -23.98 19.58
N TYR A 135 3.96 -24.64 18.87
CA TYR A 135 3.32 -25.88 19.29
C TYR A 135 3.55 -26.95 18.23
N GLU A 136 3.79 -28.17 18.68
CA GLU A 136 3.84 -29.36 17.82
C GLU A 136 2.42 -29.74 17.38
N GLY A 137 2.25 -30.04 16.10
CA GLY A 137 0.97 -30.42 15.52
C GLY A 137 0.05 -29.25 15.17
N GLU A 138 -1.16 -29.62 14.73
CA GLU A 138 -2.19 -28.68 14.33
C GLU A 138 -3.07 -28.33 15.54
N LEU A 139 -3.19 -27.04 15.81
CA LEU A 139 -4.13 -26.50 16.80
C LEU A 139 -5.28 -25.76 16.09
N PRO A 140 -6.50 -25.80 16.66
CA PRO A 140 -7.63 -25.08 16.10
C PRO A 140 -7.38 -23.58 16.14
N LEU A 141 -7.46 -22.96 14.97
CA LEU A 141 -7.41 -21.53 14.79
C LEU A 141 -8.82 -20.98 14.69
N ILE A 142 -9.08 -19.85 15.34
CA ILE A 142 -10.34 -19.12 15.22
C ILE A 142 -10.08 -17.86 14.43
N GLU A 143 -10.84 -17.67 13.37
CA GLU A 143 -10.89 -16.39 12.67
C GLU A 143 -11.41 -15.33 13.65
N PRO A 144 -10.72 -14.16 13.76
CA PRO A 144 -11.22 -13.10 14.62
C PRO A 144 -12.56 -12.59 14.09
N ASP A 145 -13.56 -12.65 14.93
CA ASP A 145 -14.87 -12.08 14.61
C ASP A 145 -14.85 -10.56 14.83
N ILE A 146 -14.57 -9.84 13.75
CA ILE A 146 -14.56 -8.37 13.72
C ILE A 146 -15.98 -7.78 13.81
N THR A 147 -17.02 -8.61 13.65
CA THR A 147 -18.43 -8.20 13.74
C THR A 147 -19.03 -8.52 15.09
N SER A 148 -18.23 -9.01 16.03
CA SER A 148 -18.73 -9.39 17.36
C SER A 148 -19.40 -8.21 18.07
N ASP A 149 -20.52 -8.47 18.70
CA ASP A 149 -21.28 -7.48 19.48
C ASP A 149 -20.41 -6.80 20.55
N TYR A 150 -19.49 -7.54 21.16
CA TYR A 150 -18.56 -7.00 22.17
C TYR A 150 -17.60 -5.96 21.59
N LEU A 151 -17.00 -6.24 20.42
CA LEU A 151 -16.11 -5.30 19.75
C LEU A 151 -16.87 -4.07 19.29
N SER A 152 -18.03 -4.27 18.66
CA SER A 152 -18.91 -3.19 18.20
C SER A 152 -19.36 -2.30 19.36
N HIS A 153 -19.74 -2.90 20.50
CA HIS A 153 -20.10 -2.14 21.69
C HIS A 153 -18.92 -1.36 22.26
N PHE A 154 -17.74 -1.99 22.36
CA PHE A 154 -16.53 -1.32 22.82
C PHE A 154 -16.14 -0.12 21.92
N LEU A 155 -16.16 -0.31 20.61
CA LEU A 155 -15.89 0.77 19.66
C LEU A 155 -16.91 1.90 19.76
N SER A 156 -18.19 1.58 19.97
CA SER A 156 -19.24 2.58 20.20
C SER A 156 -18.98 3.43 21.46
N LEU A 157 -18.49 2.81 22.54
CA LEU A 157 -18.08 3.55 23.74
C LEU A 157 -16.89 4.48 23.45
N CYS A 158 -15.90 4.00 22.68
CA CYS A 158 -14.78 4.83 22.26
C CYS A 158 -15.23 6.00 21.38
N ASP A 159 -16.17 5.77 20.46
CA ASP A 159 -16.75 6.79 19.60
C ASP A 159 -17.48 7.89 20.38
N GLY A 160 -18.07 7.54 21.51
CA GLY A 160 -18.73 8.51 22.40
C GLY A 160 -17.78 9.47 23.12
N VAL A 161 -16.50 9.14 23.25
CA VAL A 161 -15.50 9.96 23.97
C VAL A 161 -14.46 10.59 23.04
N ARG A 162 -14.14 9.99 21.89
CA ARG A 162 -13.14 10.52 20.99
C ARG A 162 -13.61 11.80 20.30
N LYS A 163 -12.65 12.72 20.08
CA LYS A 163 -12.89 13.98 19.36
C LYS A 163 -12.50 13.88 17.88
N LEU A 164 -11.50 13.04 17.58
CA LEU A 164 -10.99 12.86 16.22
C LEU A 164 -11.72 11.70 15.52
N LYS A 165 -11.94 11.84 14.23
CA LYS A 165 -12.46 10.79 13.37
C LYS A 165 -11.32 9.85 12.94
N VAL A 166 -11.66 8.61 12.61
CA VAL A 166 -10.71 7.63 12.06
C VAL A 166 -10.90 7.55 10.55
N ARG A 167 -9.85 7.87 9.80
CA ARG A 167 -9.78 7.68 8.36
C ARG A 167 -8.74 6.63 8.04
N THR A 168 -8.95 5.86 6.99
CA THR A 168 -8.05 4.79 6.53
C THR A 168 -7.39 5.12 5.22
N ASN A 169 -6.36 4.36 4.86
CA ASN A 169 -5.89 4.30 3.48
C ASN A 169 -6.70 3.23 2.75
N ALA A 170 -7.13 3.51 1.54
CA ALA A 170 -7.79 2.56 0.65
C ALA A 170 -7.50 2.96 -0.79
N GLU A 171 -7.11 2.00 -1.62
CA GLU A 171 -6.74 2.22 -3.00
C GLU A 171 -7.71 1.61 -4.00
N THR A 172 -8.64 0.77 -3.53
CA THR A 172 -9.67 0.12 -4.36
C THR A 172 -11.04 0.22 -3.71
N PRO A 173 -12.14 0.09 -4.49
CA PRO A 173 -13.49 0.01 -3.91
C PRO A 173 -13.66 -1.15 -2.91
N ALA A 174 -12.94 -2.26 -3.11
CA ALA A 174 -12.96 -3.40 -2.20
C ALA A 174 -12.30 -3.05 -0.85
N ASP A 175 -11.17 -2.32 -0.88
CA ASP A 175 -10.51 -1.83 0.33
C ASP A 175 -11.39 -0.80 1.06
N ALA A 176 -12.02 0.11 0.31
CA ALA A 176 -12.96 1.08 0.86
C ALA A 176 -14.13 0.39 1.58
N LYS A 177 -14.71 -0.65 0.97
CA LYS A 177 -15.77 -1.44 1.59
C LYS A 177 -15.30 -2.12 2.88
N ARG A 178 -14.15 -2.78 2.84
CA ARG A 178 -13.54 -3.41 4.02
C ARG A 178 -13.28 -2.40 5.13
N ALA A 179 -12.80 -1.20 4.77
CA ALA A 179 -12.58 -0.12 5.71
C ALA A 179 -13.87 0.30 6.43
N LEU A 180 -14.98 0.39 5.69
CA LEU A 180 -16.30 0.67 6.27
C LEU A 180 -16.75 -0.44 7.22
N ASP A 181 -16.54 -1.70 6.87
CA ASP A 181 -16.85 -2.85 7.73
C ASP A 181 -16.06 -2.80 9.05
N PHE A 182 -14.87 -2.21 9.05
CA PHE A 182 -14.06 -1.92 10.24
C PHE A 182 -14.40 -0.58 10.94
N GLY A 183 -15.41 0.13 10.49
CA GLY A 183 -15.87 1.38 11.11
C GLY A 183 -15.07 2.62 10.74
N ALA A 184 -14.38 2.63 9.61
CA ALA A 184 -13.73 3.83 9.08
C ALA A 184 -14.74 4.93 8.77
N GLN A 185 -14.37 6.17 9.05
CA GLN A 185 -15.23 7.35 8.87
C GLN A 185 -14.76 8.24 7.72
N GLY A 186 -14.02 7.68 6.80
CA GLY A 186 -13.51 8.31 5.59
C GLY A 186 -12.23 7.65 5.11
N ILE A 187 -11.80 8.04 3.92
CA ILE A 187 -10.48 7.70 3.38
C ILE A 187 -9.58 8.91 3.60
N GLY A 188 -8.45 8.71 4.30
CA GLY A 188 -7.43 9.71 4.55
C GLY A 188 -6.36 9.76 3.47
N LEU A 189 -6.22 8.68 2.71
CA LEU A 189 -5.34 8.62 1.54
C LEU A 189 -5.85 7.58 0.54
N PHE A 190 -6.26 8.07 -0.62
CA PHE A 190 -6.44 7.33 -1.86
C PHE A 190 -5.34 7.76 -2.82
N ARG A 191 -4.53 6.83 -3.29
CA ARG A 191 -3.43 7.09 -4.23
C ARG A 191 -3.86 6.74 -5.63
N ILE A 192 -3.94 7.73 -6.50
CA ILE A 192 -4.34 7.53 -7.92
C ILE A 192 -3.42 6.53 -8.63
N GLU A 193 -2.12 6.56 -8.32
CA GLU A 193 -1.13 5.70 -8.96
C GLU A 193 -1.34 4.20 -8.71
N HIS A 194 -2.07 3.81 -7.68
CA HIS A 194 -2.31 2.39 -7.38
C HIS A 194 -3.13 1.67 -8.44
N MET A 195 -3.92 2.39 -9.25
CA MET A 195 -4.65 1.82 -10.37
C MET A 195 -3.74 1.21 -11.47
N PHE A 196 -2.45 1.54 -11.45
CA PHE A 196 -1.47 1.04 -12.41
C PHE A 196 -0.78 -0.25 -11.96
N TYR A 197 -1.15 -0.78 -10.78
CA TYR A 197 -0.59 -1.99 -10.21
C TYR A 197 -1.67 -3.05 -10.00
N GLY A 198 -1.33 -4.31 -10.25
CA GLY A 198 -2.22 -5.44 -10.02
C GLY A 198 -2.90 -5.98 -11.29
N GLU A 199 -3.83 -6.90 -11.09
CA GLU A 199 -4.57 -7.52 -12.19
C GLU A 199 -5.53 -6.51 -12.83
N GLY A 200 -5.57 -6.48 -14.19
CA GLY A 200 -6.44 -5.58 -14.95
C GLY A 200 -5.88 -4.17 -15.13
N SER A 201 -4.64 -3.90 -14.67
CA SER A 201 -3.98 -2.60 -14.84
C SER A 201 -3.23 -2.44 -16.15
N GLU A 202 -3.19 -3.47 -17.02
CA GLU A 202 -2.35 -3.49 -18.21
C GLU A 202 -2.71 -2.36 -19.19
N GLU A 203 -3.99 -2.12 -19.41
CA GLU A 203 -4.46 -1.08 -20.34
C GLU A 203 -4.28 0.34 -19.77
N PRO A 204 -4.70 0.66 -18.52
CA PRO A 204 -4.38 1.95 -17.90
C PRO A 204 -2.89 2.23 -17.82
N LEU A 205 -2.07 1.22 -17.46
CA LEU A 205 -0.62 1.36 -17.41
C LEU A 205 -0.03 1.66 -18.79
N PHE A 206 -0.54 1.02 -19.84
CA PHE A 206 -0.11 1.28 -21.21
C PHE A 206 -0.36 2.75 -21.60
N HIS A 207 -1.54 3.29 -21.35
CA HIS A 207 -1.84 4.70 -21.63
C HIS A 207 -1.02 5.67 -20.78
N LEU A 208 -0.71 5.31 -19.53
CA LEU A 208 0.25 6.08 -18.73
C LEU A 208 1.65 6.08 -19.37
N GLN A 209 2.10 4.94 -19.87
CA GLN A 209 3.40 4.82 -20.57
C GLN A 209 3.42 5.60 -21.88
N GLU A 210 2.32 5.62 -22.64
CA GLU A 210 2.16 6.50 -23.82
C GLU A 210 2.32 7.98 -23.41
N MET A 211 1.67 8.40 -22.33
CA MET A 211 1.78 9.75 -21.79
C MET A 211 3.22 10.09 -21.40
N ILE A 212 3.92 9.19 -20.69
CA ILE A 212 5.32 9.38 -20.28
C ILE A 212 6.26 9.48 -21.48
N MET A 213 6.01 8.73 -22.55
CA MET A 213 6.85 8.67 -23.73
C MET A 213 6.47 9.71 -24.81
N SER A 214 5.45 10.53 -24.58
CA SER A 214 5.03 11.57 -25.54
C SER A 214 6.11 12.65 -25.73
N ASN A 215 6.19 13.18 -26.95
CA ASN A 215 7.19 14.19 -27.34
C ASN A 215 6.73 15.64 -27.08
N ASN A 216 5.42 15.84 -27.05
CA ASN A 216 4.81 17.16 -26.97
C ASN A 216 3.49 17.10 -26.17
N ALA A 217 2.94 18.27 -25.89
CA ALA A 217 1.71 18.39 -25.09
C ALA A 217 0.47 17.79 -25.78
N GLU A 218 0.41 17.77 -27.10
CA GLU A 218 -0.72 17.23 -27.85
C GLU A 218 -0.76 15.70 -27.79
N GLU A 219 0.38 15.04 -28.02
CA GLU A 219 0.52 13.60 -27.83
C GLU A 219 0.19 13.20 -26.39
N ARG A 220 0.71 13.97 -25.42
CA ARG A 220 0.45 13.73 -23.99
C ARG A 220 -1.03 13.86 -23.66
N LYS A 221 -1.69 14.88 -24.19
CA LYS A 221 -3.13 15.06 -24.01
C LYS A 221 -3.94 13.90 -24.57
N THR A 222 -3.58 13.41 -25.75
CA THR A 222 -4.25 12.25 -26.37
C THR A 222 -4.13 11.00 -25.48
N ALA A 223 -2.94 10.73 -24.93
CA ALA A 223 -2.73 9.62 -24.02
C ALA A 223 -3.51 9.80 -22.70
N LEU A 224 -3.55 11.02 -22.16
CA LEU A 224 -4.34 11.36 -20.98
C LEU A 224 -5.85 11.20 -21.22
N ASP A 225 -6.36 11.57 -22.39
CA ASP A 225 -7.76 11.37 -22.74
C ASP A 225 -8.13 9.88 -22.87
N SER A 226 -7.18 9.03 -23.27
CA SER A 226 -7.35 7.57 -23.26
C SER A 226 -7.32 6.97 -21.86
N LEU A 227 -6.51 7.54 -20.95
CA LEU A 227 -6.41 7.13 -19.55
C LEU A 227 -7.61 7.58 -18.71
N PHE A 228 -8.20 8.72 -19.04
CA PHE A 228 -9.27 9.38 -18.28
C PHE A 228 -10.45 8.47 -17.89
N PRO A 229 -11.04 7.65 -18.80
CA PRO A 229 -12.19 6.81 -18.47
C PRO A 229 -11.91 5.80 -17.35
N PHE A 230 -10.71 5.22 -17.33
CA PHE A 230 -10.28 4.26 -16.31
C PHE A 230 -10.18 4.93 -14.96
N MET A 231 -9.47 6.05 -14.90
CA MET A 231 -9.29 6.82 -13.68
C MET A 231 -10.64 7.29 -13.10
N LYS A 232 -11.48 7.87 -13.93
CA LYS A 232 -12.81 8.34 -13.53
C LYS A 232 -13.69 7.19 -13.00
N LYS A 233 -13.63 6.01 -13.63
CA LYS A 233 -14.38 4.83 -13.19
C LYS A 233 -13.98 4.39 -11.79
N ASP A 234 -12.69 4.21 -11.53
CA ASP A 234 -12.20 3.72 -10.25
C ASP A 234 -12.50 4.71 -9.12
N ILE A 235 -12.29 6.01 -9.39
CA ILE A 235 -12.63 7.07 -8.45
C ILE A 235 -14.14 7.09 -8.18
N LYS A 236 -14.97 6.99 -9.22
CA LYS A 236 -16.44 6.99 -9.08
C LYS A 236 -16.91 5.83 -8.22
N GLU A 237 -16.39 4.63 -8.42
CA GLU A 237 -16.75 3.45 -7.63
C GLU A 237 -16.31 3.57 -6.18
N THR A 238 -15.15 4.14 -5.92
CA THR A 238 -14.66 4.40 -4.56
C THR A 238 -15.52 5.46 -3.86
N LEU A 239 -15.83 6.59 -4.51
CA LEU A 239 -16.70 7.63 -3.97
C LEU A 239 -18.10 7.09 -3.70
N ARG A 240 -18.64 6.23 -4.59
CA ARG A 240 -19.92 5.54 -4.40
C ARG A 240 -19.94 4.66 -3.17
N THR A 241 -18.86 3.91 -2.97
CA THR A 241 -18.69 3.02 -1.80
C THR A 241 -18.64 3.84 -0.51
N MET A 242 -17.98 4.99 -0.54
CA MET A 242 -17.79 5.89 0.60
C MET A 242 -18.90 6.95 0.73
N LYS A 243 -20.09 6.69 0.20
CA LYS A 243 -21.24 7.59 0.24
C LYS A 243 -21.40 8.32 1.58
N GLY A 244 -21.46 9.66 1.54
CA GLY A 244 -21.62 10.51 2.73
C GLY A 244 -20.37 10.66 3.59
N LEU A 245 -19.24 10.12 3.17
CA LEU A 245 -17.97 10.18 3.90
C LEU A 245 -16.87 10.85 3.06
N PRO A 246 -15.93 11.56 3.70
CA PRO A 246 -14.83 12.22 3.00
C PRO A 246 -13.83 11.20 2.41
N VAL A 247 -13.34 11.53 1.21
CA VAL A 247 -12.32 10.76 0.50
C VAL A 247 -11.21 11.69 0.06
N THR A 248 -10.04 11.61 0.71
CA THR A 248 -8.86 12.39 0.35
C THR A 248 -8.12 11.67 -0.78
N ILE A 249 -8.13 12.26 -1.96
CA ILE A 249 -7.55 11.71 -3.19
C ILE A 249 -6.26 12.48 -3.48
N ARG A 250 -5.13 11.80 -3.39
CA ARG A 250 -3.82 12.37 -3.70
C ARG A 250 -3.59 12.31 -5.21
N LEU A 251 -3.26 13.45 -5.81
CA LEU A 251 -2.80 13.52 -7.18
C LEU A 251 -1.52 12.69 -7.36
N MET A 252 -1.23 12.26 -8.57
CA MET A 252 -0.12 11.37 -8.88
C MET A 252 1.20 11.90 -8.31
N ASP A 253 1.86 11.07 -7.52
CA ASP A 253 3.05 11.43 -6.77
C ASP A 253 4.35 10.78 -7.27
N PRO A 254 4.40 9.46 -7.65
CA PRO A 254 5.65 8.81 -8.01
C PRO A 254 6.33 9.43 -9.23
N PRO A 255 7.67 9.38 -9.31
CA PRO A 255 8.39 9.80 -10.50
C PRO A 255 8.07 8.88 -11.68
N LEU A 256 7.99 9.47 -12.88
CA LEU A 256 7.48 8.79 -14.07
C LEU A 256 8.29 7.56 -14.49
N HIS A 257 9.59 7.50 -14.15
CA HIS A 257 10.43 6.36 -14.51
C HIS A 257 10.03 5.05 -13.81
N GLU A 258 9.31 5.11 -12.68
CA GLU A 258 8.85 3.91 -11.96
C GLU A 258 7.82 3.09 -12.76
N PHE A 259 7.11 3.74 -13.69
CA PHE A 259 6.12 3.08 -14.54
C PHE A 259 6.70 2.50 -15.83
N ILE A 260 7.99 2.71 -16.10
CA ILE A 260 8.65 2.19 -17.29
C ILE A 260 9.31 0.85 -16.97
N PRO A 261 9.06 -0.20 -17.76
CA PRO A 261 9.64 -1.50 -17.49
C PRO A 261 11.18 -1.48 -17.57
N HIS A 262 11.82 -2.16 -16.62
CA HIS A 262 13.28 -2.27 -16.56
C HIS A 262 13.83 -3.46 -17.35
N ASP A 263 13.01 -4.51 -17.55
CA ASP A 263 13.44 -5.68 -18.30
C ASP A 263 13.38 -5.46 -19.82
N LYS A 264 14.39 -5.99 -20.54
CA LYS A 264 14.54 -5.81 -21.99
C LYS A 264 13.37 -6.36 -22.80
N LYS A 265 12.70 -7.40 -22.33
CA LYS A 265 11.59 -8.04 -23.05
C LYS A 265 10.37 -7.12 -23.03
N ARG A 266 10.00 -6.60 -21.84
CA ARG A 266 8.90 -5.66 -21.68
C ARG A 266 9.20 -4.31 -22.33
N GLN A 267 10.46 -3.82 -22.25
CA GLN A 267 10.87 -2.62 -22.99
C GLN A 267 10.69 -2.78 -24.50
N LYS A 268 11.03 -3.95 -25.05
CA LYS A 268 10.80 -4.22 -26.47
C LYS A 268 9.31 -4.27 -26.80
N GLN A 269 8.49 -4.92 -25.97
CA GLN A 269 7.05 -4.95 -26.16
C GLN A 269 6.45 -3.53 -26.14
N LEU A 270 6.86 -2.68 -25.20
CA LEU A 270 6.45 -1.30 -25.12
C LEU A 270 6.89 -0.50 -26.37
N SER A 271 8.15 -0.68 -26.80
CA SER A 271 8.70 -0.08 -28.02
C SER A 271 7.85 -0.44 -29.27
N ASP A 272 7.56 -1.72 -29.43
CA ASP A 272 6.75 -2.23 -30.55
C ASP A 272 5.32 -1.67 -30.51
N SER A 273 4.71 -1.60 -29.32
CA SER A 273 3.35 -1.09 -29.12
C SER A 273 3.24 0.42 -29.33
N LEU A 274 4.24 1.18 -28.90
CA LEU A 274 4.29 2.64 -29.09
C LEU A 274 4.79 3.06 -30.46
N GLY A 275 5.31 2.14 -31.30
CA GLY A 275 5.93 2.45 -32.57
C GLY A 275 7.22 3.28 -32.46
N ILE A 276 7.89 3.22 -31.31
CA ILE A 276 9.14 3.96 -31.01
C ILE A 276 10.31 2.99 -31.13
N ASP A 277 11.42 3.43 -31.74
CA ASP A 277 12.64 2.60 -31.77
C ASP A 277 13.13 2.26 -30.36
N SER A 278 13.52 1.01 -30.15
CA SER A 278 13.96 0.51 -28.83
C SER A 278 15.14 1.28 -28.23
N LYS A 279 16.04 1.83 -29.08
CA LYS A 279 17.14 2.69 -28.60
C LYS A 279 16.65 4.04 -28.14
N GLU A 280 15.66 4.61 -28.83
CA GLU A 280 15.05 5.86 -28.44
C GLU A 280 14.23 5.71 -27.15
N LEU A 281 13.47 4.60 -27.00
CA LEU A 281 12.79 4.28 -25.76
C LEU A 281 13.78 4.17 -24.58
N ALA A 282 14.88 3.43 -24.77
CA ALA A 282 15.91 3.30 -23.76
C ALA A 282 16.53 4.65 -23.38
N ARG A 283 16.84 5.50 -24.38
CA ARG A 283 17.39 6.85 -24.17
C ARG A 283 16.43 7.72 -23.33
N ARG A 284 15.14 7.70 -23.64
CA ARG A 284 14.12 8.45 -22.88
C ARG A 284 13.95 7.90 -21.47
N SER A 285 13.88 6.58 -21.32
CA SER A 285 13.82 5.93 -20.02
C SER A 285 15.02 6.28 -19.14
N ASP A 286 16.24 6.26 -19.71
CA ASP A 286 17.45 6.64 -18.99
C ASP A 286 17.47 8.13 -18.60
N ALA A 287 16.91 9.00 -19.44
CA ALA A 287 16.79 10.43 -19.14
C ALA A 287 15.80 10.74 -18.00
N LEU A 288 14.85 9.85 -17.76
CA LEU A 288 13.87 9.98 -16.66
C LEU A 288 14.39 9.43 -15.33
N LYS A 289 15.48 8.66 -15.33
CA LYS A 289 16.02 8.06 -14.11
C LYS A 289 16.49 9.12 -13.13
N GLU A 290 16.00 9.03 -11.92
CA GLU A 290 16.38 9.89 -10.82
C GLU A 290 17.42 9.20 -9.94
N SER A 291 18.45 9.94 -9.52
CA SER A 291 19.43 9.44 -8.55
C SER A 291 18.84 9.30 -7.15
N ASN A 292 17.89 10.15 -6.82
CA ASN A 292 17.08 10.09 -5.61
C ASN A 292 15.62 10.37 -5.98
N PRO A 293 14.76 9.35 -6.01
CA PRO A 293 13.35 9.50 -6.37
C PRO A 293 12.58 10.53 -5.54
N MET A 294 12.93 10.69 -4.26
CA MET A 294 12.26 11.64 -3.36
C MET A 294 12.46 13.10 -3.78
N MET A 295 13.62 13.42 -4.36
CA MET A 295 14.00 14.76 -4.80
C MET A 295 13.78 14.98 -6.30
N GLY A 296 13.25 13.99 -7.00
CA GLY A 296 13.08 13.98 -8.43
C GLY A 296 11.89 14.78 -8.94
N HIS A 297 11.63 14.63 -10.25
CA HIS A 297 10.54 15.26 -10.96
C HIS A 297 9.22 14.49 -10.76
N ARG A 298 8.55 14.77 -9.65
CA ARG A 298 7.33 14.10 -9.20
C ARG A 298 6.36 15.08 -8.50
N GLY A 299 5.15 14.64 -8.20
CA GLY A 299 4.16 15.37 -7.42
C GLY A 299 3.88 16.76 -7.98
N VAL A 300 3.87 17.78 -7.14
CA VAL A 300 3.62 19.17 -7.54
C VAL A 300 4.56 19.66 -8.64
N ARG A 301 5.82 19.22 -8.63
CA ARG A 301 6.82 19.62 -9.64
C ARG A 301 6.41 19.12 -11.03
N LEU A 302 5.91 17.88 -11.10
CA LEU A 302 5.36 17.31 -12.33
C LEU A 302 4.12 18.07 -12.79
N GLY A 303 3.19 18.38 -11.88
CA GLY A 303 1.98 19.14 -12.18
C GLY A 303 2.24 20.59 -12.63
N ILE A 304 3.36 21.20 -12.21
CA ILE A 304 3.77 22.52 -12.68
C ILE A 304 4.32 22.47 -14.11
N THR A 305 5.15 21.47 -14.42
CA THR A 305 5.75 21.35 -15.77
C THR A 305 4.80 20.75 -16.79
N HIS A 306 3.82 19.97 -16.34
CA HIS A 306 2.81 19.31 -17.16
C HIS A 306 1.40 19.51 -16.57
N PRO A 307 0.87 20.74 -16.62
CA PRO A 307 -0.41 21.07 -15.97
C PRO A 307 -1.61 20.26 -16.49
N GLU A 308 -1.53 19.76 -17.72
CA GLU A 308 -2.53 18.88 -18.31
C GLU A 308 -2.73 17.56 -17.53
N ILE A 309 -1.72 17.12 -16.78
CA ILE A 309 -1.84 15.94 -15.91
C ILE A 309 -2.74 16.27 -14.72
N THR A 310 -2.51 17.42 -14.08
CA THR A 310 -3.36 17.89 -12.97
C THR A 310 -4.79 18.16 -13.44
N GLU A 311 -4.96 18.79 -14.60
CA GLU A 311 -6.27 19.07 -15.22
C GLU A 311 -7.06 17.76 -15.42
N MET A 312 -6.45 16.74 -16.02
CA MET A 312 -7.09 15.45 -16.28
C MET A 312 -7.50 14.76 -14.98
N GLN A 313 -6.62 14.71 -13.97
CA GLN A 313 -6.91 14.09 -12.67
C GLN A 313 -8.03 14.83 -11.94
N ALA A 314 -7.97 16.16 -11.87
CA ALA A 314 -9.02 16.97 -11.29
C ALA A 314 -10.37 16.73 -11.98
N ARG A 315 -10.37 16.70 -13.33
CA ARG A 315 -11.58 16.41 -14.12
C ARG A 315 -12.14 15.03 -13.79
N ALA A 316 -11.29 14.00 -13.67
CA ALA A 316 -11.74 12.64 -13.35
C ALA A 316 -12.42 12.57 -11.97
N ILE A 317 -11.85 13.26 -10.97
CA ILE A 317 -12.40 13.30 -9.61
C ILE A 317 -13.73 14.06 -9.59
N LEU A 318 -13.74 15.25 -10.14
CA LEU A 318 -14.87 16.17 -10.04
C LEU A 318 -16.06 15.74 -10.91
N GLU A 319 -15.82 15.23 -12.12
CA GLU A 319 -16.88 14.65 -12.94
C GLU A 319 -17.48 13.39 -12.30
N ALA A 320 -16.64 12.53 -11.68
CA ALA A 320 -17.14 11.36 -10.96
C ALA A 320 -18.07 11.77 -9.81
N ALA A 321 -17.71 12.81 -9.05
CA ALA A 321 -18.56 13.35 -7.97
C ALA A 321 -19.87 13.98 -8.52
N ALA A 322 -19.79 14.77 -9.59
CA ALA A 322 -20.96 15.39 -10.21
C ALA A 322 -21.93 14.33 -10.79
N GLU A 323 -21.41 13.27 -11.41
CA GLU A 323 -22.26 12.17 -11.88
C GLU A 323 -22.98 11.46 -10.73
N LEU A 324 -22.28 11.23 -9.61
CA LEU A 324 -22.88 10.63 -8.41
C LEU A 324 -23.94 11.55 -7.77
N ALA A 325 -23.75 12.86 -7.83
CA ALA A 325 -24.76 13.82 -7.38
C ALA A 325 -26.06 13.69 -8.22
N THR A 326 -25.97 13.46 -9.54
CA THR A 326 -27.17 13.19 -10.37
C THR A 326 -27.89 11.91 -9.97
N GLU A 327 -27.15 10.93 -9.43
CA GLU A 327 -27.68 9.69 -8.87
C GLU A 327 -28.19 9.85 -7.42
N LYS A 328 -28.20 11.07 -6.88
CA LYS A 328 -28.54 11.41 -5.48
C LYS A 328 -27.63 10.73 -4.44
N ILE A 329 -26.39 10.51 -4.81
CA ILE A 329 -25.34 10.01 -3.94
C ILE A 329 -24.48 11.19 -3.53
N GLU A 330 -24.53 11.54 -2.25
CA GLU A 330 -23.70 12.59 -1.67
C GLU A 330 -22.27 12.10 -1.52
N THR A 331 -21.31 12.91 -1.96
CA THR A 331 -19.88 12.60 -1.88
C THR A 331 -19.08 13.82 -1.44
N PHE A 332 -17.94 13.59 -0.77
CA PHE A 332 -17.04 14.64 -0.27
C PHE A 332 -15.61 14.35 -0.73
N PRO A 333 -15.28 14.60 -2.01
CA PRO A 333 -13.90 14.46 -2.49
C PRO A 333 -13.03 15.57 -1.95
N GLU A 334 -11.87 15.21 -1.43
CA GLU A 334 -10.81 16.11 -0.99
C GLU A 334 -9.59 15.89 -1.89
N ILE A 335 -9.27 16.88 -2.74
CA ILE A 335 -8.15 16.76 -3.70
C ILE A 335 -6.88 17.23 -3.02
N MET A 336 -5.87 16.37 -2.98
CA MET A 336 -4.63 16.60 -2.27
C MET A 336 -3.44 16.71 -3.22
N VAL A 337 -2.77 17.86 -3.20
CA VAL A 337 -1.54 18.11 -3.96
C VAL A 337 -0.35 17.58 -3.16
N PRO A 338 0.43 16.62 -3.70
CA PRO A 338 1.61 16.09 -3.00
C PRO A 338 2.85 16.97 -3.19
N LEU A 339 3.82 16.86 -2.29
CA LEU A 339 5.16 17.45 -2.37
C LEU A 339 5.24 18.97 -2.49
N THR A 340 4.22 19.68 -2.05
CA THR A 340 4.24 21.14 -1.99
C THR A 340 5.35 21.64 -1.05
N GLY A 341 6.21 22.52 -1.56
CA GLY A 341 7.29 23.13 -0.78
C GLY A 341 7.03 24.58 -0.38
N ILE A 342 6.24 25.31 -1.17
CA ILE A 342 5.91 26.73 -0.93
C ILE A 342 4.48 27.04 -1.42
N GLU A 343 3.93 28.16 -0.95
CA GLU A 343 2.58 28.60 -1.27
C GLU A 343 2.32 28.81 -2.77
N THR A 344 3.31 29.29 -3.52
CA THR A 344 3.16 29.55 -4.96
C THR A 344 3.01 28.28 -5.78
N GLU A 345 3.65 27.17 -5.38
CA GLU A 345 3.48 25.85 -6.01
C GLU A 345 2.06 25.34 -5.76
N TYR A 346 1.59 25.44 -4.53
CA TYR A 346 0.23 25.04 -4.18
C TYR A 346 -0.82 25.86 -4.92
N ASN A 347 -0.72 27.18 -4.89
CA ASN A 347 -1.66 28.10 -5.52
C ASN A 347 -1.75 27.88 -7.04
N HIS A 348 -0.62 27.53 -7.68
CA HIS A 348 -0.61 27.17 -9.11
C HIS A 348 -1.48 25.93 -9.39
N GLN A 349 -1.35 24.89 -8.58
CA GLN A 349 -2.11 23.65 -8.75
C GLN A 349 -3.59 23.84 -8.34
N GLU A 350 -3.83 24.51 -7.25
CA GLU A 350 -5.19 24.83 -6.76
C GLU A 350 -5.96 25.60 -7.82
N LYS A 351 -5.33 26.60 -8.47
CA LYS A 351 -5.95 27.35 -9.56
C LYS A 351 -6.42 26.45 -10.70
N ILE A 352 -5.59 25.52 -11.17
CA ILE A 352 -5.95 24.56 -12.22
C ILE A 352 -7.17 23.73 -11.80
N ILE A 353 -7.16 23.22 -10.56
CA ILE A 353 -8.26 22.42 -10.02
C ILE A 353 -9.56 23.22 -9.97
N ARG A 354 -9.51 24.50 -9.52
CA ARG A 354 -10.67 25.36 -9.48
C ARG A 354 -11.21 25.72 -10.86
N GLU A 355 -10.31 26.02 -11.81
CA GLU A 355 -10.68 26.26 -13.21
C GLU A 355 -11.40 25.06 -13.84
N VAL A 356 -10.96 23.84 -13.54
CA VAL A 356 -11.67 22.61 -13.94
C VAL A 356 -13.05 22.52 -13.27
N ALA A 357 -13.11 22.76 -11.96
CA ALA A 357 -14.36 22.72 -11.19
C ALA A 357 -15.42 23.68 -11.74
N ASP A 358 -15.02 24.88 -12.15
CA ASP A 358 -15.90 25.91 -12.70
C ASP A 358 -16.57 25.45 -14.01
N THR A 359 -16.01 24.50 -14.71
CA THR A 359 -16.60 23.91 -15.93
C THR A 359 -17.65 22.85 -15.66
N ILE A 360 -17.71 22.31 -14.42
CA ILE A 360 -18.52 21.15 -14.06
C ILE A 360 -19.77 21.60 -13.29
N LYS A 361 -20.95 21.29 -13.83
CA LYS A 361 -22.23 21.63 -13.19
C LYS A 361 -22.64 20.62 -12.14
N GLY A 362 -23.23 21.09 -11.05
CA GLY A 362 -23.78 20.22 -10.01
C GLY A 362 -22.71 19.68 -9.03
N LEU A 363 -21.61 20.37 -8.92
CA LEU A 363 -20.53 20.06 -7.98
C LEU A 363 -20.62 21.02 -6.78
N ASP A 364 -21.10 20.54 -5.65
CA ASP A 364 -21.36 21.39 -4.50
C ASP A 364 -20.37 21.21 -3.34
N ASN A 365 -19.72 20.05 -3.23
CA ASN A 365 -18.95 19.66 -2.06
C ASN A 365 -17.59 19.05 -2.44
N TYR A 366 -16.56 19.85 -2.55
CA TYR A 366 -15.19 19.38 -2.67
C TYR A 366 -14.24 20.31 -1.93
N MET A 367 -13.08 19.80 -1.52
CA MET A 367 -12.02 20.57 -0.91
C MET A 367 -10.71 20.38 -1.67
N VAL A 368 -9.86 21.40 -1.61
CA VAL A 368 -8.49 21.32 -2.15
C VAL A 368 -7.50 21.58 -1.02
N GLY A 369 -6.52 20.72 -0.87
CA GLY A 369 -5.49 20.83 0.15
C GLY A 369 -4.19 20.23 -0.29
N THR A 370 -3.26 20.07 0.64
CA THR A 370 -1.93 19.55 0.32
C THR A 370 -1.40 18.62 1.39
N MET A 371 -0.37 17.84 1.02
CA MET A 371 0.41 17.05 1.96
C MET A 371 1.64 17.84 2.41
N ILE A 372 1.76 18.04 3.71
CA ILE A 372 2.96 18.61 4.34
C ILE A 372 3.95 17.47 4.56
N GLU A 373 4.94 17.38 3.72
CA GLU A 373 5.92 16.30 3.69
C GLU A 373 7.33 16.77 3.31
N ILE A 374 7.48 18.07 3.04
CA ILE A 374 8.77 18.70 2.78
C ILE A 374 9.09 19.62 3.96
N PRO A 375 10.32 19.59 4.52
CA PRO A 375 10.70 20.43 5.65
C PRO A 375 10.43 21.92 5.42
N ARG A 376 10.62 22.40 4.20
CA ARG A 376 10.33 23.80 3.84
C ARG A 376 8.84 24.13 4.00
N ALA A 377 7.95 23.21 3.59
CA ALA A 377 6.49 23.40 3.74
C ALA A 377 6.08 23.56 5.20
N THR A 378 6.75 22.88 6.14
CA THR A 378 6.45 23.04 7.58
C THR A 378 6.76 24.43 8.09
N ILE A 379 7.78 25.10 7.51
CA ILE A 379 8.23 26.45 7.92
C ILE A 379 7.27 27.52 7.38
N VAL A 380 6.68 27.29 6.19
CA VAL A 380 5.79 28.24 5.52
C VAL A 380 4.33 27.76 5.52
N ALA A 381 3.97 26.85 6.42
CA ALA A 381 2.65 26.26 6.49
C ALA A 381 1.54 27.29 6.72
N ASP A 382 1.81 28.36 7.45
CA ASP A 382 0.91 29.50 7.65
C ASP A 382 0.51 30.16 6.32
N ARG A 383 1.46 30.35 5.39
CA ARG A 383 1.18 30.93 4.07
C ARG A 383 0.41 29.97 3.17
N ILE A 384 0.75 28.66 3.22
CA ILE A 384 0.00 27.64 2.47
C ILE A 384 -1.44 27.56 2.99
N ALA A 385 -1.65 27.71 4.30
CA ALA A 385 -2.96 27.67 4.93
C ALA A 385 -3.87 28.87 4.58
N GLU A 386 -3.35 29.93 3.95
CA GLU A 386 -4.18 31.04 3.48
C GLU A 386 -5.16 30.60 2.38
N THR A 387 -4.81 29.57 1.61
CA THR A 387 -5.62 29.05 0.50
C THR A 387 -5.96 27.57 0.64
N ALA A 388 -5.09 26.74 1.27
CA ALA A 388 -5.35 25.32 1.46
C ALA A 388 -6.46 25.08 2.48
N GLU A 389 -7.47 24.29 2.10
CA GLU A 389 -8.63 23.98 2.95
C GLU A 389 -8.35 22.86 3.94
N PHE A 390 -7.30 22.05 3.72
CA PHE A 390 -6.84 21.03 4.66
C PHE A 390 -5.37 20.70 4.46
N PHE A 391 -4.76 20.13 5.49
CA PHE A 391 -3.44 19.52 5.44
C PHE A 391 -3.50 18.02 5.75
N SER A 392 -2.71 17.25 5.02
CA SER A 392 -2.28 15.90 5.37
C SER A 392 -0.79 15.92 5.71
N PHE A 393 -0.28 14.88 6.37
CA PHE A 393 1.12 14.82 6.78
C PHE A 393 1.80 13.56 6.25
N GLY A 394 2.73 13.72 5.30
CA GLY A 394 3.55 12.66 4.74
C GLY A 394 4.77 12.40 5.62
N THR A 395 4.59 11.67 6.73
CA THR A 395 5.62 11.49 7.76
C THR A 395 6.84 10.74 7.26
N ASN A 396 6.73 9.88 6.27
CA ASN A 396 7.87 9.17 5.69
C ASN A 396 8.83 10.14 4.99
N ASP A 397 8.32 10.86 3.98
CA ASP A 397 9.13 11.83 3.22
C ASP A 397 9.64 12.95 4.13
N LEU A 398 8.79 13.46 5.02
CA LEU A 398 9.20 14.52 5.96
C LEU A 398 10.34 14.06 6.87
N THR A 399 10.27 12.85 7.42
CA THR A 399 11.32 12.30 8.28
C THR A 399 12.62 12.10 7.49
N GLN A 400 12.55 11.46 6.34
CA GLN A 400 13.71 11.18 5.51
C GLN A 400 14.40 12.46 5.04
N MET A 401 13.65 13.45 4.58
CA MET A 401 14.21 14.74 4.14
C MET A 401 14.76 15.57 5.30
N THR A 402 14.13 15.51 6.49
CA THR A 402 14.61 16.25 7.66
C THR A 402 15.92 15.72 8.17
N PHE A 403 16.06 14.39 8.21
CA PHE A 403 17.28 13.74 8.70
C PHE A 403 18.30 13.48 7.58
N GLY A 404 17.96 13.64 6.31
CA GLY A 404 18.85 13.46 5.17
C GLY A 404 19.24 12.00 4.93
N PHE A 405 18.33 11.05 5.19
CA PHE A 405 18.53 9.63 4.90
C PHE A 405 17.25 8.99 4.32
N SER A 406 17.42 7.87 3.64
CA SER A 406 16.35 7.11 2.99
C SER A 406 16.34 5.64 3.43
#